data_79c0b3e690e4b24363fd710dda99f709
#
_entry.id   79c0b3e690e4b24363fd710dda99f709
#
_cell.length_a   1.000
_cell.length_b   1.000
_cell.length_c   1.000
_cell.angle_alpha   90.00
_cell.angle_beta   90.00
_cell.angle_gamma   90.00
#
_symmetry.space_group_name_H-M   'P 1'
#
loop_
_entity.id
_entity.type
_entity.pdbx_description
1 polymer ?
#
loop_
_entity_poly.entity_id
_entity_poly.type
_entity_poly.pdbx_seq_one_letter_code
_entity_poly.pdbx_strand_id
1 'polypeptide(L)'
;MVLGMASMAIVVHVIIATSSSGLFTDGISYIVNEVPKAHAVTVSYGGCERGAASEMAVLDTLFEQAQAEGQQWFFASGDTGTDGCRDGAGNKHITAGWPTSSPFIIGVGGTMINNSGVEVTWNQNSAADGEAAGGGGPSEVFSKPAYQVGVTPDDNARDTPDISAIAGGAGVW
;
A
#
# COMPACT_ATOMS: atom_id res chain seq x y z
N MET A 1 -2.11 -15.55 10.74
CA MET A 1 -0.85 -14.92 11.21
C MET A 1 -1.07 -13.82 12.24
N VAL A 2 -2.04 -12.90 12.09
CA VAL A 2 -2.31 -11.83 13.08
C VAL A 2 -2.58 -12.38 14.48
N LEU A 3 -3.42 -13.39 14.62
CA LEU A 3 -3.74 -14.02 15.92
C LEU A 3 -2.55 -14.77 16.54
N GLY A 4 -1.57 -15.18 15.74
CA GLY A 4 -0.34 -15.80 16.26
C GLY A 4 0.62 -14.79 16.88
N MET A 5 0.60 -13.54 16.42
CA MET A 5 1.46 -12.46 16.93
C MET A 5 0.75 -11.57 17.95
N ALA A 6 -0.58 -11.52 17.90
CA ALA A 6 -1.42 -10.70 18.77
C ALA A 6 -2.66 -11.51 19.20
N SER A 7 -2.45 -12.52 20.06
CA SER A 7 -3.48 -13.51 20.46
C SER A 7 -4.72 -12.91 21.13
N MET A 8 -4.65 -11.68 21.61
CA MET A 8 -5.78 -10.95 22.21
C MET A 8 -6.43 -9.95 21.23
N ALA A 9 -5.98 -9.87 19.97
CA ALA A 9 -6.58 -8.97 18.98
C ALA A 9 -7.95 -9.48 18.53
N ILE A 10 -8.89 -8.55 18.39
CA ILE A 10 -10.16 -8.80 17.72
C ILE A 10 -9.94 -8.48 16.24
N VAL A 11 -10.15 -9.47 15.38
CA VAL A 11 -10.03 -9.32 13.93
C VAL A 11 -11.41 -9.21 13.30
N VAL A 12 -11.67 -8.12 12.58
CA VAL A 12 -12.89 -7.89 11.81
C VAL A 12 -12.54 -8.03 10.33
N HIS A 13 -13.24 -8.92 9.64
CA HIS A 13 -13.09 -9.10 8.20
C HIS A 13 -14.24 -8.40 7.47
N VAL A 14 -13.93 -7.42 6.62
CA VAL A 14 -14.90 -6.80 5.72
C VAL A 14 -14.71 -7.40 4.34
N ILE A 15 -15.75 -8.07 3.85
CA ILE A 15 -15.73 -8.75 2.54
C ILE A 15 -16.50 -7.89 1.54
N ILE A 16 -15.81 -7.47 0.48
CA ILE A 16 -16.40 -6.73 -0.63
C ILE A 16 -16.74 -7.74 -1.73
N ALA A 17 -18.01 -7.85 -2.08
CA ALA A 17 -18.52 -8.92 -2.96
C ALA A 17 -18.12 -8.80 -4.44
N THR A 18 -17.66 -7.61 -4.88
CA THR A 18 -17.17 -7.39 -6.25
C THR A 18 -15.99 -6.41 -6.25
N SER A 19 -15.21 -6.43 -7.33
CA SER A 19 -14.04 -5.57 -7.52
C SER A 19 -14.36 -4.27 -8.29
N SER A 20 -15.62 -3.80 -8.30
CA SER A 20 -15.91 -2.50 -8.89
C SER A 20 -15.40 -1.37 -7.98
N SER A 21 -14.88 -0.31 -8.57
CA SER A 21 -14.33 0.84 -7.85
C SER A 21 -15.30 1.44 -6.82
N GLY A 22 -16.57 1.55 -7.18
CA GLY A 22 -17.61 2.04 -6.27
C GLY A 22 -17.73 1.21 -5.00
N LEU A 23 -17.69 -0.12 -5.11
CA LEU A 23 -17.80 -1.01 -3.94
C LEU A 23 -16.54 -0.98 -3.05
N PHE A 24 -15.37 -0.70 -3.62
CA PHE A 24 -14.16 -0.50 -2.83
C PHE A 24 -14.27 0.76 -1.97
N THR A 25 -14.73 1.87 -2.56
CA THR A 25 -15.00 3.12 -1.84
C THR A 25 -16.07 2.93 -0.76
N ASP A 26 -17.16 2.20 -1.06
CA ASP A 26 -18.21 1.89 -0.09
C ASP A 26 -17.68 1.05 1.08
N GLY A 27 -16.81 0.09 0.80
CA GLY A 27 -16.16 -0.73 1.84
C GLY A 27 -15.26 0.08 2.77
N ILE A 28 -14.45 0.99 2.22
CA ILE A 28 -13.62 1.90 3.01
C ILE A 28 -14.50 2.84 3.84
N SER A 29 -15.51 3.45 3.22
CA SER A 29 -16.47 4.31 3.91
C SER A 29 -17.17 3.59 5.07
N TYR A 30 -17.56 2.33 4.86
CA TYR A 30 -18.15 1.52 5.91
C TYR A 30 -17.17 1.30 7.08
N ILE A 31 -15.91 0.95 6.80
CA ILE A 31 -14.93 0.72 7.86
C ILE A 31 -14.68 2.01 8.66
N VAL A 32 -14.51 3.15 7.98
CA VAL A 32 -14.25 4.43 8.63
C VAL A 32 -15.42 4.81 9.54
N ASN A 33 -16.64 4.73 9.04
CA ASN A 33 -17.81 5.28 9.75
C ASN A 33 -18.47 4.28 10.72
N GLU A 34 -18.46 2.98 10.40
CA GLU A 34 -19.23 1.97 11.14
C GLU A 34 -18.36 1.05 12.00
N VAL A 35 -17.02 1.09 11.80
CA VAL A 35 -16.07 0.27 12.59
C VAL A 35 -15.02 1.16 13.28
N PRO A 36 -15.42 2.20 14.03
CA PRO A 36 -14.50 3.19 14.59
C PRO A 36 -13.52 2.61 15.63
N LYS A 37 -13.75 1.39 16.12
CA LYS A 37 -12.84 0.69 17.05
C LYS A 37 -11.73 -0.10 16.36
N ALA A 38 -11.71 -0.14 15.03
CA ALA A 38 -10.60 -0.72 14.29
C ALA A 38 -9.44 0.27 14.30
N HIS A 39 -8.49 0.11 15.21
CA HIS A 39 -7.32 0.99 15.32
C HIS A 39 -6.29 0.77 14.20
N ALA A 40 -6.28 -0.40 13.58
CA ALA A 40 -5.41 -0.74 12.46
C ALA A 40 -6.21 -1.47 11.38
N VAL A 41 -6.13 -0.98 10.16
CA VAL A 41 -6.76 -1.57 8.96
C VAL A 41 -5.66 -1.93 7.97
N THR A 42 -5.64 -3.16 7.49
CA THR A 42 -4.67 -3.62 6.50
C THR A 42 -5.36 -4.04 5.21
N VAL A 43 -4.84 -3.59 4.08
CA VAL A 43 -5.43 -3.79 2.75
C VAL A 43 -4.36 -4.20 1.76
N SER A 44 -4.54 -5.38 1.15
CA SER A 44 -3.72 -5.85 0.02
C SER A 44 -4.45 -5.55 -1.29
N TYR A 45 -4.52 -4.28 -1.64
CA TYR A 45 -5.17 -3.80 -2.85
C TYR A 45 -4.55 -2.48 -3.28
N GLY A 46 -4.49 -2.26 -4.58
CA GLY A 46 -4.02 -1.01 -5.16
C GLY A 46 -3.76 -1.15 -6.65
N GLY A 47 -3.36 -0.07 -7.25
CA GLY A 47 -3.06 -0.01 -8.68
C GLY A 47 -2.28 1.24 -9.05
N CYS A 48 -2.15 1.46 -10.37
CA CYS A 48 -1.48 2.64 -10.87
C CYS A 48 -2.21 3.93 -10.45
N GLU A 49 -1.48 4.85 -9.87
CA GLU A 49 -1.97 6.15 -9.44
C GLU A 49 -2.68 6.92 -10.58
N ARG A 50 -2.13 6.86 -11.80
CA ARG A 50 -2.68 7.54 -13.00
C ARG A 50 -4.11 7.13 -13.35
N GLY A 51 -4.53 5.91 -13.01
CA GLY A 51 -5.86 5.39 -13.29
C GLY A 51 -6.90 5.73 -12.22
N ALA A 52 -6.52 6.30 -11.09
CA ALA A 52 -7.34 6.39 -9.88
C ALA A 52 -7.91 7.78 -9.57
N ALA A 53 -7.74 8.75 -10.47
CA ALA A 53 -8.09 10.16 -10.20
C ALA A 53 -9.55 10.38 -9.72
N SER A 54 -10.50 9.58 -10.20
CA SER A 54 -11.90 9.70 -9.80
C SER A 54 -12.17 9.21 -8.37
N GLU A 55 -11.32 8.33 -7.84
CA GLU A 55 -11.46 7.77 -6.49
C GLU A 55 -10.65 8.57 -5.46
N MET A 56 -9.52 9.15 -5.89
CA MET A 56 -8.56 9.80 -5.00
C MET A 56 -9.20 10.85 -4.11
N ALA A 57 -9.98 11.77 -4.67
CA ALA A 57 -10.56 12.86 -3.89
C ALA A 57 -11.50 12.38 -2.78
N VAL A 58 -12.28 11.32 -3.05
CA VAL A 58 -13.24 10.77 -2.07
C VAL A 58 -12.50 9.96 -1.01
N LEU A 59 -11.63 9.04 -1.45
CA LEU A 59 -10.92 8.14 -0.54
C LEU A 59 -9.89 8.88 0.31
N ASP A 60 -9.21 9.89 -0.24
CA ASP A 60 -8.25 10.68 0.51
C ASP A 60 -8.92 11.45 1.66
N THR A 61 -10.13 11.97 1.44
CA THR A 61 -10.94 12.57 2.52
C THR A 61 -11.31 11.55 3.59
N LEU A 62 -11.66 10.32 3.21
CA LEU A 62 -11.96 9.25 4.17
C LEU A 62 -10.72 8.82 4.95
N PHE A 63 -9.54 8.77 4.34
CA PHE A 63 -8.29 8.45 5.03
C PHE A 63 -7.87 9.57 5.98
N GLU A 64 -8.06 10.83 5.62
CA GLU A 64 -7.86 11.98 6.51
C GLU A 64 -8.78 11.90 7.72
N GLN A 65 -10.07 11.61 7.51
CA GLN A 65 -11.03 11.38 8.60
C GLN A 65 -10.59 10.23 9.49
N ALA A 66 -10.26 9.08 8.91
CA ALA A 66 -9.81 7.89 9.63
C ALA A 66 -8.58 8.19 10.52
N GLN A 67 -7.61 8.92 9.99
CA GLN A 67 -6.43 9.34 10.75
C GLN A 67 -6.81 10.26 11.92
N ALA A 68 -7.71 11.21 11.71
CA ALA A 68 -8.19 12.11 12.77
C ALA A 68 -8.96 11.35 13.88
N GLU A 69 -9.61 10.25 13.53
CA GLU A 69 -10.34 9.36 14.45
C GLU A 69 -9.44 8.31 15.13
N GLY A 70 -8.16 8.25 14.77
CA GLY A 70 -7.20 7.30 15.34
C GLY A 70 -7.20 5.92 14.68
N GLN A 71 -7.75 5.78 13.49
CA GLN A 71 -7.60 4.59 12.65
C GLN A 71 -6.35 4.72 11.78
N GLN A 72 -5.42 3.79 11.88
CA GLN A 72 -4.25 3.73 11.01
C GLN A 72 -4.46 2.72 9.90
N TRP A 73 -4.31 3.16 8.66
CA TRP A 73 -4.46 2.33 7.47
C TRP A 73 -3.11 1.94 6.88
N PHE A 74 -2.97 0.68 6.49
CA PHE A 74 -1.77 0.10 5.90
C PHE A 74 -2.13 -0.51 4.55
N PHE A 75 -1.47 -0.06 3.50
CA PHE A 75 -1.66 -0.57 2.15
C PHE A 75 -0.37 -1.15 1.59
N ALA A 76 -0.49 -2.27 0.87
CA ALA A 76 0.63 -2.85 0.12
C ALA A 76 1.10 -1.89 -0.98
N SER A 77 2.42 -1.70 -1.13
CA SER A 77 2.99 -0.79 -2.13
C SER A 77 3.05 -1.36 -3.55
N GLY A 78 2.70 -2.63 -3.72
CA GLY A 78 2.68 -3.32 -5.01
C GLY A 78 3.67 -4.47 -5.09
N ASP A 79 3.50 -5.30 -6.12
CA ASP A 79 4.17 -6.59 -6.27
C ASP A 79 5.02 -6.70 -7.55
N THR A 80 5.11 -5.64 -8.35
CA THR A 80 5.76 -5.66 -9.67
C THR A 80 6.98 -4.73 -9.76
N GLY A 81 7.57 -4.40 -8.62
CA GLY A 81 8.72 -3.49 -8.55
C GLY A 81 8.35 -2.10 -9.10
N THR A 82 9.19 -1.58 -9.99
CA THR A 82 8.97 -0.29 -10.67
C THR A 82 8.03 -0.38 -11.87
N ASP A 83 7.43 -1.55 -12.15
CA ASP A 83 6.57 -1.80 -13.31
C ASP A 83 5.07 -1.79 -12.97
N GLY A 84 4.72 -1.31 -11.79
CA GLY A 84 3.33 -1.28 -11.32
C GLY A 84 2.44 -0.27 -12.04
N CYS A 85 3.01 0.66 -12.79
CA CYS A 85 2.25 1.70 -13.49
C CYS A 85 2.64 1.78 -14.96
N ARG A 86 1.65 1.61 -15.84
CA ARG A 86 1.79 1.77 -17.29
C ARG A 86 0.77 2.78 -17.81
N ASP A 87 1.17 3.59 -18.76
CA ASP A 87 0.24 4.47 -19.48
C ASP A 87 -0.59 3.68 -20.52
N GLY A 88 -1.55 4.36 -21.15
CA GLY A 88 -2.41 3.76 -22.17
C GLY A 88 -1.67 3.29 -23.43
N ALA A 89 -0.40 3.69 -23.62
CA ALA A 89 0.49 3.24 -24.69
C ALA A 89 1.40 2.07 -24.24
N GLY A 90 1.33 1.66 -22.96
CA GLY A 90 2.12 0.59 -22.37
C GLY A 90 3.51 1.01 -21.87
N ASN A 91 3.83 2.31 -21.86
CA ASN A 91 5.09 2.80 -21.31
C ASN A 91 5.10 2.68 -19.80
N LYS A 92 6.23 2.24 -19.24
CA LYS A 92 6.43 2.11 -17.80
C LYS A 92 6.63 3.49 -17.16
N HIS A 93 6.02 3.66 -15.98
CA HIS A 93 6.21 4.83 -15.16
C HIS A 93 6.63 4.41 -13.76
N ILE A 94 7.76 4.95 -13.30
CA ILE A 94 8.21 4.76 -11.91
C ILE A 94 7.44 5.76 -11.06
N THR A 95 6.34 5.28 -10.49
CA THR A 95 5.49 6.10 -9.63
C THR A 95 4.90 5.25 -8.50
N ALA A 96 4.50 5.91 -7.43
CA ALA A 96 3.75 5.27 -6.35
C ALA A 96 2.46 4.64 -6.87
N GLY A 97 2.02 3.58 -6.22
CA GLY A 97 0.67 3.04 -6.42
C GLY A 97 -0.37 3.81 -5.60
N TRP A 98 -1.63 3.76 -6.02
CA TRP A 98 -2.78 4.22 -5.24
C TRP A 98 -3.48 3.00 -4.60
N PRO A 99 -3.96 3.06 -3.35
CA PRO A 99 -3.99 4.21 -2.39
C PRO A 99 -2.69 4.49 -1.64
N THR A 100 -1.60 3.75 -1.84
CA THR A 100 -0.35 3.87 -1.09
C THR A 100 0.26 5.28 -1.13
N SER A 101 0.00 6.01 -2.21
CA SER A 101 0.48 7.40 -2.39
C SER A 101 -0.23 8.43 -1.53
N SER A 102 -1.39 8.12 -0.92
CA SER A 102 -2.04 9.04 0.02
C SER A 102 -1.13 9.39 1.19
N PRO A 103 -1.02 10.67 1.59
CA PRO A 103 -0.23 11.08 2.75
C PRO A 103 -0.84 10.68 4.10
N PHE A 104 -2.08 10.20 4.13
CA PHE A 104 -2.83 9.84 5.33
C PHE A 104 -2.74 8.35 5.69
N ILE A 105 -2.05 7.54 4.88
CA ILE A 105 -1.89 6.10 5.10
C ILE A 105 -0.42 5.71 5.20
N ILE A 106 -0.16 4.49 5.63
CA ILE A 106 1.18 3.89 5.63
C ILE A 106 1.31 2.91 4.47
N GLY A 107 2.23 3.21 3.56
CA GLY A 107 2.63 2.30 2.49
C GLY A 107 3.58 1.22 3.03
N VAL A 108 3.25 -0.05 2.76
CA VAL A 108 4.04 -1.19 3.22
C VAL A 108 4.70 -1.88 2.03
N GLY A 109 6.02 -1.83 2.01
CA GLY A 109 6.86 -2.53 1.03
C GLY A 109 7.20 -3.95 1.45
N GLY A 110 7.85 -4.67 0.54
CA GLY A 110 8.29 -6.05 0.75
C GLY A 110 9.78 -6.19 0.99
N THR A 111 10.16 -7.02 1.97
CA THR A 111 11.50 -7.56 2.12
C THR A 111 11.51 -9.08 1.98
N MET A 112 12.66 -9.68 1.85
CA MET A 112 12.86 -11.12 1.85
C MET A 112 14.15 -11.50 2.56
N ILE A 113 14.19 -12.69 3.12
CA ILE A 113 15.43 -13.26 3.64
C ILE A 113 16.12 -14.03 2.50
N ASN A 114 17.32 -13.62 2.14
CA ASN A 114 18.13 -14.30 1.12
C ASN A 114 18.76 -15.59 1.64
N ASN A 115 19.42 -16.35 0.76
CA ASN A 115 20.06 -17.63 1.09
C ASN A 115 21.20 -17.52 2.13
N SER A 116 21.69 -16.30 2.39
CA SER A 116 22.71 -16.04 3.42
C SER A 116 22.09 -15.61 4.76
N GLY A 117 20.76 -15.63 4.89
CA GLY A 117 20.06 -15.22 6.10
C GLY A 117 19.98 -13.69 6.28
N VAL A 118 20.27 -12.91 5.23
CA VAL A 118 20.22 -11.44 5.28
C VAL A 118 18.91 -10.94 4.71
N GLU A 119 18.30 -9.99 5.41
CA GLU A 119 17.11 -9.30 4.93
C GLU A 119 17.50 -8.31 3.81
N VAL A 120 16.82 -8.42 2.68
CA VAL A 120 17.02 -7.59 1.49
C VAL A 120 15.66 -7.17 0.93
N THR A 121 15.63 -6.21 0.02
CA THR A 121 14.41 -5.85 -0.71
C THR A 121 13.84 -7.09 -1.41
N TRP A 122 12.51 -7.28 -1.30
CA TRP A 122 11.85 -8.38 -1.99
C TRP A 122 11.97 -8.23 -3.50
N ASN A 123 12.63 -9.20 -4.11
CA ASN A 123 12.79 -9.32 -5.56
C ASN A 123 13.00 -10.79 -5.91
N GLN A 124 11.95 -11.41 -6.39
CA GLN A 124 11.92 -12.82 -6.83
C GLN A 124 11.55 -12.93 -8.31
N ASN A 125 11.88 -11.89 -9.10
CA ASN A 125 11.66 -11.91 -10.54
C ASN A 125 12.36 -13.11 -11.18
N SER A 126 11.60 -13.94 -11.86
CA SER A 126 12.12 -15.08 -12.59
C SER A 126 11.36 -15.31 -13.90
N ALA A 127 11.97 -16.00 -14.83
CA ALA A 127 11.30 -16.38 -16.09
C ALA A 127 10.13 -17.36 -15.87
N ALA A 128 10.11 -18.08 -14.74
CA ALA A 128 9.07 -19.03 -14.40
C ALA A 128 7.90 -18.38 -13.63
N ASP A 129 8.20 -17.45 -12.73
CA ASP A 129 7.24 -16.89 -11.79
C ASP A 129 6.75 -15.48 -12.21
N GLY A 130 7.38 -14.90 -13.23
CA GLY A 130 7.08 -13.54 -13.68
C GLY A 130 7.69 -12.45 -12.78
N GLU A 131 7.07 -11.27 -12.79
CA GLU A 131 7.48 -10.14 -11.97
C GLU A 131 6.94 -10.32 -10.55
N ALA A 132 7.84 -10.38 -9.57
CA ALA A 132 7.52 -10.50 -8.15
C ALA A 132 8.55 -9.70 -7.35
N ALA A 133 8.26 -8.43 -7.09
CA ALA A 133 9.15 -7.50 -6.39
C ALA A 133 8.36 -6.40 -5.67
N GLY A 134 8.89 -5.92 -4.54
CA GLY A 134 8.28 -4.82 -3.80
C GLY A 134 8.13 -3.56 -4.67
N GLY A 135 6.91 -3.03 -4.73
CA GLY A 135 6.59 -1.81 -5.46
C GLY A 135 6.92 -0.55 -4.67
N GLY A 136 6.85 0.58 -5.35
CA GLY A 136 7.05 1.89 -4.74
C GLY A 136 7.57 2.92 -5.74
N GLY A 137 7.77 4.14 -5.27
CA GLY A 137 8.28 5.26 -6.04
C GLY A 137 7.70 6.60 -5.59
N PRO A 138 8.08 7.69 -6.28
CA PRO A 138 7.50 9.00 -6.03
C PRO A 138 6.08 9.09 -6.59
N SER A 139 5.18 9.75 -5.87
CA SER A 139 3.84 10.09 -6.36
C SER A 139 3.92 11.16 -7.46
N GLU A 140 3.10 11.03 -8.49
CA GLU A 140 2.90 12.07 -9.48
C GLU A 140 1.76 13.03 -9.12
N VAL A 141 1.02 12.74 -8.04
CA VAL A 141 -0.17 13.49 -7.62
C VAL A 141 0.06 14.20 -6.28
N PHE A 142 0.62 13.50 -5.31
CA PHE A 142 0.78 14.02 -3.96
C PHE A 142 2.17 14.61 -3.74
N SER A 143 2.20 15.83 -3.23
CA SER A 143 3.44 16.48 -2.82
C SER A 143 4.01 15.83 -1.55
N LYS A 144 5.31 16.01 -1.34
CA LYS A 144 6.03 15.48 -0.18
C LYS A 144 5.44 15.97 1.14
N PRO A 145 4.94 15.07 1.99
CA PRO A 145 4.44 15.46 3.31
C PRO A 145 5.59 15.84 4.24
N ALA A 146 5.30 16.65 5.24
CA ALA A 146 6.30 17.18 6.16
C ALA A 146 7.13 16.10 6.86
N TYR A 147 6.54 14.94 7.14
CA TYR A 147 7.24 13.82 7.79
C TYR A 147 8.27 13.11 6.89
N GLN A 148 8.28 13.36 5.59
CA GLN A 148 9.26 12.82 4.66
C GLN A 148 10.40 13.81 4.31
N VAL A 149 10.27 15.07 4.70
CA VAL A 149 11.29 16.09 4.42
C VAL A 149 12.61 15.73 5.10
N GLY A 150 13.69 15.65 4.31
CA GLY A 150 15.02 15.26 4.77
C GLY A 150 15.20 13.76 5.07
N VAL A 151 14.18 12.93 4.80
CA VAL A 151 14.21 11.46 5.01
C VAL A 151 14.23 10.73 3.68
N THR A 152 13.45 11.17 2.71
CA THR A 152 13.36 10.60 1.36
C THR A 152 14.05 11.50 0.33
N PRO A 153 14.23 11.08 -0.94
CA PRO A 153 14.85 11.91 -1.98
C PRO A 153 14.24 13.30 -2.09
N ASP A 154 15.04 14.31 -2.41
CA ASP A 154 14.59 15.72 -2.50
C ASP A 154 13.95 16.00 -3.88
N ASP A 155 12.80 15.40 -4.13
CA ASP A 155 12.04 15.44 -5.38
C ASP A 155 10.67 16.12 -5.28
N ASN A 156 10.33 16.64 -4.10
CA ASN A 156 9.04 17.25 -3.75
C ASN A 156 7.82 16.31 -3.85
N ALA A 157 8.00 15.01 -4.07
CA ALA A 157 6.93 14.03 -4.18
C ALA A 157 6.72 13.24 -2.88
N ARG A 158 5.53 12.75 -2.65
CA ARG A 158 5.24 11.71 -1.65
C ARG A 158 5.90 10.41 -2.11
N ASP A 159 6.85 9.89 -1.35
CA ASP A 159 7.57 8.66 -1.64
C ASP A 159 6.96 7.45 -0.91
N THR A 160 6.90 6.31 -1.60
CA THR A 160 6.45 5.04 -1.03
C THR A 160 7.46 3.92 -1.29
N PRO A 161 7.53 2.89 -0.42
CA PRO A 161 6.79 2.68 0.82
C PRO A 161 7.36 3.48 2.01
N ASP A 162 6.59 3.57 3.11
CA ASP A 162 7.03 4.20 4.37
C ASP A 162 7.78 3.20 5.25
N ILE A 163 7.30 1.96 5.28
CA ILE A 163 7.87 0.84 6.02
C ILE A 163 7.92 -0.39 5.12
N SER A 164 8.62 -1.43 5.55
CA SER A 164 8.64 -2.72 4.86
C SER A 164 8.51 -3.88 5.85
N ALA A 165 7.95 -4.98 5.36
CA ALA A 165 7.82 -6.22 6.10
C ALA A 165 8.17 -7.41 5.20
N ILE A 166 8.45 -8.56 5.81
CA ILE A 166 8.83 -9.76 5.05
C ILE A 166 7.65 -10.20 4.17
N ALA A 167 7.86 -10.19 2.86
CA ALA A 167 6.90 -10.58 1.83
C ALA A 167 7.32 -11.84 1.08
N GLY A 168 8.59 -12.25 1.15
CA GLY A 168 9.10 -13.41 0.44
C GLY A 168 10.30 -14.07 1.11
N GLY A 169 10.75 -15.20 0.54
CA GLY A 169 11.85 -16.00 1.07
C GLY A 169 11.42 -17.33 1.71
N ALA A 170 12.36 -18.22 1.96
CA ALA A 170 12.08 -19.52 2.55
C ALA A 170 11.61 -19.38 4.02
N GLY A 171 10.44 -19.90 4.33
CA GLY A 171 9.95 -20.01 5.70
C GLY A 171 9.05 -18.87 6.20
N VAL A 172 8.57 -18.03 5.32
CA VAL A 172 7.61 -16.97 5.66
C VAL A 172 6.17 -17.48 5.44
N TRP A 173 5.59 -18.08 6.46
CA TRP A 173 4.17 -18.54 6.46
C TRP A 173 3.53 -18.36 7.83
#